data_8a40cf47e48a11f1a98931d55c99034a
#
_entry.id   8a40cf47e48a11f1a98931d55c99034a
#
_cell.length_a   1.000
_cell.length_b   1.000
_cell.length_c   1.000
_cell.angle_alpha   90.00
_cell.angle_beta   90.00
_cell.angle_gamma   90.00
#
_symmetry.space_group_name_H-M   'P 1'
#
loop_
_entity.id
_entity.type
_entity.pdbx_description
1 polymer ?
#
loop_
_entity_poly.entity_id
_entity_poly.type
_entity_poly.pdbx_seq_one_letter_code
_entity_poly.pdbx_strand_id
1 'polypeptide(L)'
;RGYRGHNWFYKEGQDHIVYPPEVLLKKYLTSAGRNSNLLIGAVIQPDGTLPEADVKSLAGFGRLLRERFGKPIASIADQEGDTVTLELPRPGEIDCVVLQERIAEGERVRDHVVEGFVNDAWVPLAQGKVIGHKWIHTFKPQTLQRLRLKVASSLAPPRIRSFSCYRNG
;
A
#
# COMPACT_ATOMS: atom_id res chain seq x y z
N ARG A 1 -7.68 -11.66 -15.71
CA ARG A 1 -9.03 -12.25 -15.71
C ARG A 1 -9.25 -13.12 -14.47
N GLY A 2 -10.51 -13.37 -14.10
CA GLY A 2 -10.88 -14.13 -12.90
C GLY A 2 -10.39 -15.58 -12.92
N TYR A 3 -10.14 -16.13 -11.73
CA TYR A 3 -9.44 -17.40 -11.51
C TYR A 3 -10.28 -18.66 -11.80
N ARG A 4 -11.46 -18.58 -12.31
CA ARG A 4 -12.27 -19.77 -12.60
C ARG A 4 -11.95 -20.36 -13.97
N GLY A 5 -11.05 -21.35 -13.97
CA GLY A 5 -10.54 -22.03 -15.15
C GLY A 5 -9.26 -21.38 -15.67
N HIS A 6 -8.29 -22.19 -16.10
CA HIS A 6 -6.99 -21.76 -16.63
C HIS A 6 -7.14 -21.05 -17.99
N ASN A 7 -7.78 -19.86 -17.99
CA ASN A 7 -8.01 -19.07 -19.20
C ASN A 7 -6.78 -18.19 -19.49
N TRP A 8 -5.75 -18.84 -20.06
CA TRP A 8 -4.51 -18.17 -20.50
C TRP A 8 -4.68 -17.38 -21.79
N PHE A 9 -5.69 -17.74 -22.60
CA PHE A 9 -5.92 -17.16 -23.92
C PHE A 9 -7.23 -16.38 -23.95
N TYR A 10 -7.31 -15.44 -24.91
CA TYR A 10 -8.53 -14.73 -25.22
C TYR A 10 -9.63 -15.69 -25.68
N LYS A 11 -10.83 -15.47 -25.20
CA LYS A 11 -12.07 -16.07 -25.71
C LYS A 11 -13.14 -14.99 -25.73
N GLU A 12 -13.86 -14.92 -26.85
CA GLU A 12 -14.99 -14.04 -27.03
C GLU A 12 -16.08 -14.29 -25.97
N GLY A 13 -16.81 -13.26 -25.56
CA GLY A 13 -17.91 -13.35 -24.58
C GLY A 13 -17.48 -13.56 -23.12
N GLN A 14 -16.18 -13.51 -22.80
CA GLN A 14 -15.66 -13.72 -21.44
C GLN A 14 -15.35 -12.43 -20.67
N ASP A 15 -15.93 -11.29 -21.02
CA ASP A 15 -15.69 -10.02 -20.32
C ASP A 15 -16.21 -10.03 -18.87
N HIS A 16 -17.23 -10.87 -18.60
CA HIS A 16 -17.80 -11.05 -17.25
C HIS A 16 -16.82 -11.64 -16.22
N ILE A 17 -15.69 -12.23 -16.65
CA ILE A 17 -14.67 -12.78 -15.75
C ILE A 17 -13.53 -11.81 -15.47
N VAL A 18 -13.53 -10.62 -16.07
CA VAL A 18 -12.52 -9.57 -15.80
C VAL A 18 -12.74 -9.04 -14.38
N TYR A 19 -11.67 -8.97 -13.59
CA TYR A 19 -11.78 -8.42 -12.24
C TYR A 19 -12.13 -6.93 -12.27
N PRO A 20 -13.12 -6.48 -11.48
CA PRO A 20 -13.35 -5.06 -11.27
C PRO A 20 -12.13 -4.35 -10.66
N PRO A 21 -11.96 -3.04 -10.89
CA PRO A 21 -10.84 -2.25 -10.34
C PRO A 21 -10.67 -2.38 -8.83
N GLU A 22 -11.78 -2.46 -8.07
CA GLU A 22 -11.79 -2.58 -6.61
C GLU A 22 -11.21 -3.91 -6.13
N VAL A 23 -11.46 -4.98 -6.89
CA VAL A 23 -10.88 -6.31 -6.61
C VAL A 23 -9.37 -6.29 -6.86
N LEU A 24 -8.91 -5.62 -7.92
CA LEU A 24 -7.48 -5.44 -8.18
C LEU A 24 -6.81 -4.59 -7.09
N LEU A 25 -7.48 -3.53 -6.64
CA LEU A 25 -7.00 -2.73 -5.50
C LEU A 25 -6.89 -3.56 -4.23
N LYS A 26 -7.89 -4.39 -3.90
CA LYS A 26 -7.81 -5.30 -2.75
C LYS A 26 -6.63 -6.27 -2.87
N LYS A 27 -6.41 -6.84 -4.06
CA LYS A 27 -5.24 -7.70 -4.33
C LYS A 27 -3.93 -6.94 -4.16
N TYR A 28 -3.83 -5.71 -4.64
CA TYR A 28 -2.66 -4.84 -4.45
C TYR A 28 -2.37 -4.60 -2.96
N LEU A 29 -3.37 -4.24 -2.17
CA LEU A 29 -3.22 -4.00 -0.74
C LEU A 29 -2.74 -5.23 0.04
N THR A 30 -3.14 -6.43 -0.40
CA THR A 30 -2.79 -7.70 0.26
C THR A 30 -1.56 -8.40 -0.32
N SER A 31 -0.95 -7.86 -1.38
CA SER A 31 0.30 -8.36 -1.99
C SER A 31 1.39 -7.28 -1.99
N ALA A 32 1.37 -6.34 -2.94
CA ALA A 32 2.35 -5.26 -3.01
C ALA A 32 2.34 -4.37 -1.74
N GLY A 33 1.18 -4.21 -1.11
CA GLY A 33 1.04 -3.53 0.18
C GLY A 33 1.46 -4.37 1.39
N ARG A 34 2.02 -5.56 1.20
CA ARG A 34 2.52 -6.50 2.21
C ARG A 34 3.90 -7.06 1.84
N ASN A 35 4.74 -6.21 1.27
CA ASN A 35 6.11 -6.57 0.87
C ASN A 35 6.19 -7.73 -0.13
N SER A 36 5.24 -7.82 -1.06
CA SER A 36 5.21 -8.83 -2.12
C SER A 36 4.98 -8.17 -3.48
N ASN A 37 4.92 -8.94 -4.55
CA ASN A 37 4.61 -8.46 -5.89
C ASN A 37 3.16 -8.76 -6.27
N LEU A 38 2.56 -7.90 -7.09
CA LEU A 38 1.29 -8.17 -7.77
C LEU A 38 1.57 -8.43 -9.25
N LEU A 39 1.35 -9.66 -9.69
CA LEU A 39 1.36 -10.02 -11.09
C LEU A 39 -0.08 -10.11 -11.60
N ILE A 40 -0.37 -9.37 -12.67
CA ILE A 40 -1.68 -9.35 -13.33
C ILE A 40 -1.52 -9.90 -14.73
N GLY A 41 -2.18 -11.04 -15.01
CA GLY A 41 -2.27 -11.58 -16.36
C GLY A 41 -3.28 -10.80 -17.20
N ALA A 42 -2.87 -10.29 -18.34
CA ALA A 42 -3.74 -9.74 -19.37
C ALA A 42 -3.75 -10.66 -20.59
N VAL A 43 -4.91 -10.82 -21.24
CA VAL A 43 -5.03 -11.59 -22.47
C VAL A 43 -4.92 -10.68 -23.67
N ILE A 44 -4.45 -11.23 -24.81
CA ILE A 44 -4.30 -10.50 -26.08
C ILE A 44 -5.29 -11.05 -27.08
N GLN A 45 -6.01 -10.17 -27.77
CA GLN A 45 -6.91 -10.52 -28.87
C GLN A 45 -6.13 -10.92 -30.12
N PRO A 46 -6.75 -11.58 -31.11
CA PRO A 46 -6.08 -12.00 -32.34
C PRO A 46 -5.47 -10.84 -33.13
N ASP A 47 -5.97 -9.63 -33.00
CA ASP A 47 -5.45 -8.40 -33.62
C ASP A 47 -4.25 -7.78 -32.88
N GLY A 48 -3.79 -8.40 -31.77
CA GLY A 48 -2.68 -7.92 -30.96
C GLY A 48 -3.06 -6.88 -29.91
N THR A 49 -4.33 -6.52 -29.76
CA THR A 49 -4.79 -5.53 -28.75
C THR A 49 -5.26 -6.21 -27.46
N LEU A 50 -5.43 -5.41 -26.39
CA LEU A 50 -6.10 -5.84 -25.18
C LEU A 50 -7.62 -5.68 -25.34
N PRO A 51 -8.43 -6.63 -24.83
CA PRO A 51 -9.89 -6.46 -24.76
C PRO A 51 -10.28 -5.19 -24.01
N GLU A 52 -11.33 -4.51 -24.47
CA GLU A 52 -11.79 -3.25 -23.89
C GLU A 52 -12.14 -3.39 -22.39
N ALA A 53 -12.71 -4.52 -21.97
CA ALA A 53 -13.02 -4.80 -20.59
C ALA A 53 -11.76 -4.86 -19.70
N ASP A 54 -10.66 -5.48 -20.18
CA ASP A 54 -9.37 -5.51 -19.47
C ASP A 54 -8.77 -4.08 -19.39
N VAL A 55 -8.82 -3.32 -20.48
CA VAL A 55 -8.35 -1.92 -20.51
C VAL A 55 -9.12 -1.06 -19.50
N LYS A 56 -10.45 -1.13 -19.48
CA LYS A 56 -11.30 -0.40 -18.53
C LYS A 56 -10.99 -0.77 -17.08
N SER A 57 -10.82 -2.06 -16.79
CA SER A 57 -10.49 -2.55 -15.45
C SER A 57 -9.11 -2.04 -15.00
N LEU A 58 -8.07 -2.17 -15.82
CA LEU A 58 -6.72 -1.71 -15.49
C LEU A 58 -6.64 -0.19 -15.35
N ALA A 59 -7.31 0.56 -16.23
CA ALA A 59 -7.40 2.02 -16.14
C ALA A 59 -8.10 2.47 -14.85
N GLY A 60 -9.22 1.82 -14.50
CA GLY A 60 -9.95 2.04 -13.26
C GLY A 60 -9.10 1.74 -12.02
N PHE A 61 -8.37 0.62 -12.02
CA PHE A 61 -7.43 0.27 -10.96
C PHE A 61 -6.31 1.34 -10.81
N GLY A 62 -5.73 1.77 -11.92
CA GLY A 62 -4.72 2.84 -11.91
C GLY A 62 -5.27 4.17 -11.38
N ARG A 63 -6.55 4.50 -11.67
CA ARG A 63 -7.23 5.67 -11.09
C ARG A 63 -7.37 5.53 -9.58
N LEU A 64 -7.88 4.40 -9.07
CA LEU A 64 -8.01 4.14 -7.63
C LEU A 64 -6.68 4.23 -6.88
N LEU A 65 -5.58 3.75 -7.49
CA LEU A 65 -4.24 3.89 -6.89
C LEU A 65 -3.81 5.35 -6.79
N ARG A 66 -4.04 6.15 -7.84
CA ARG A 66 -3.71 7.59 -7.82
C ARG A 66 -4.56 8.37 -6.82
N GLU A 67 -5.84 8.08 -6.74
CA GLU A 67 -6.75 8.70 -5.78
C GLU A 67 -6.32 8.41 -4.33
N ARG A 68 -5.95 7.16 -4.03
CA ARG A 68 -5.59 6.73 -2.67
C ARG A 68 -4.17 7.08 -2.26
N PHE A 69 -3.20 7.01 -3.17
CA PHE A 69 -1.78 7.08 -2.84
C PHE A 69 -1.01 8.13 -3.64
N GLY A 70 -1.68 8.88 -4.52
CA GLY A 70 -1.02 9.86 -5.39
C GLY A 70 -0.45 11.06 -4.64
N LYS A 71 -1.12 11.53 -3.57
CA LYS A 71 -0.68 12.67 -2.77
C LYS A 71 -0.86 12.39 -1.28
N PRO A 72 0.23 12.20 -0.52
CA PRO A 72 0.16 12.06 0.92
C PRO A 72 -0.24 13.38 1.60
N ILE A 73 -0.88 13.29 2.77
CA ILE A 73 -1.14 14.45 3.65
C ILE A 73 0.17 14.93 4.25
N ALA A 74 1.02 13.99 4.68
CA ALA A 74 2.37 14.24 5.11
C ALA A 74 3.27 13.06 4.74
N SER A 75 4.54 13.32 4.53
CA SER A 75 5.55 12.31 4.23
C SER A 75 6.91 12.74 4.75
N ILE A 76 7.69 11.78 5.24
CA ILE A 76 9.09 11.96 5.59
C ILE A 76 9.91 10.87 4.88
N ALA A 77 11.11 11.18 4.47
CA ALA A 77 11.98 10.27 3.75
C ALA A 77 13.38 10.15 4.41
N ASP A 78 14.07 9.06 4.09
CA ASP A 78 15.48 8.81 4.42
C ASP A 78 15.79 8.98 5.91
N GLN A 79 15.04 8.28 6.74
CA GLN A 79 15.21 8.27 8.19
C GLN A 79 15.94 7.01 8.67
N GLU A 80 16.76 7.17 9.71
CA GLU A 80 17.44 6.08 10.39
C GLU A 80 17.05 6.01 11.86
N GLY A 81 17.11 4.81 12.47
CA GLY A 81 16.81 4.56 13.87
C GLY A 81 15.46 3.89 14.12
N ASP A 82 15.24 3.55 15.39
CA ASP A 82 14.10 2.73 15.81
C ASP A 82 12.79 3.53 15.96
N THR A 83 12.85 4.85 15.89
CA THR A 83 11.69 5.72 15.99
C THR A 83 11.74 6.82 14.94
N VAL A 84 10.70 6.89 14.10
CA VAL A 84 10.54 7.94 13.10
C VAL A 84 9.22 8.65 13.35
N THR A 85 9.26 9.95 13.61
CA THR A 85 8.06 10.78 13.84
C THR A 85 7.70 11.54 12.57
N LEU A 86 6.43 11.55 12.22
CA LEU A 86 5.83 12.27 11.11
C LEU A 86 4.86 13.32 11.66
N GLU A 87 5.19 14.59 11.47
CA GLU A 87 4.32 15.72 11.82
C GLU A 87 3.39 16.04 10.63
N LEU A 88 2.12 16.31 10.93
CA LEU A 88 1.18 16.79 9.93
C LEU A 88 1.23 18.34 9.88
N PRO A 89 1.06 18.96 8.70
CA PRO A 89 1.01 20.43 8.58
C PRO A 89 -0.10 21.08 9.42
N ARG A 90 -1.16 20.33 9.67
CA ARG A 90 -2.29 20.67 10.55
C ARG A 90 -2.97 19.37 11.01
N PRO A 91 -3.71 19.40 12.12
CA PRO A 91 -4.50 18.23 12.53
C PRO A 91 -5.44 17.79 11.40
N GLY A 92 -5.49 16.51 11.15
CA GLY A 92 -6.25 15.93 10.05
C GLY A 92 -6.64 14.48 10.30
N GLU A 93 -7.69 14.05 9.63
CA GLU A 93 -8.17 12.68 9.69
C GLU A 93 -7.29 11.77 8.84
N ILE A 94 -6.75 10.72 9.43
CA ILE A 94 -5.86 9.73 8.83
C ILE A 94 -6.46 8.35 9.04
N ASP A 95 -6.40 7.51 8.01
CA ASP A 95 -6.85 6.11 8.05
C ASP A 95 -5.88 5.14 7.35
N CYS A 96 -4.79 5.67 6.80
CA CYS A 96 -3.83 4.86 6.08
C CYS A 96 -2.40 5.40 6.20
N VAL A 97 -1.43 4.50 6.33
CA VAL A 97 -0.01 4.82 6.23
C VAL A 97 0.69 3.86 5.28
N VAL A 98 1.72 4.37 4.60
CA VAL A 98 2.61 3.60 3.74
C VAL A 98 4.03 3.73 4.27
N LEU A 99 4.64 2.58 4.54
CA LEU A 99 6.01 2.43 5.03
C LEU A 99 6.86 1.77 3.95
N GLN A 100 8.11 2.20 3.81
CA GLN A 100 9.11 1.56 2.95
C GLN A 100 10.47 1.57 3.62
N GLU A 101 11.20 0.45 3.58
CA GLU A 101 12.61 0.40 3.95
C GLU A 101 13.52 0.67 2.74
N ARG A 102 14.75 1.05 3.01
CA ARG A 102 15.83 1.11 2.01
C ARG A 102 16.39 -0.30 1.81
N ILE A 103 15.71 -1.12 1.03
CA ILE A 103 16.00 -2.55 0.85
C ILE A 103 17.26 -2.85 0.05
N ALA A 104 17.87 -1.88 -0.64
CA ALA A 104 19.13 -2.07 -1.34
C ALA A 104 20.27 -2.56 -0.41
N GLU A 105 20.13 -2.32 0.90
CA GLU A 105 21.06 -2.74 1.93
C GLU A 105 20.51 -3.90 2.81
N GLY A 106 19.42 -4.52 2.37
CA GLY A 106 18.71 -5.59 3.07
C GLY A 106 17.51 -5.09 3.88
N GLU A 107 16.55 -5.98 4.10
CA GLU A 107 15.40 -5.76 4.97
C GLU A 107 15.81 -5.97 6.43
N ARG A 108 15.69 -4.95 7.26
CA ARG A 108 16.19 -4.96 8.65
C ARG A 108 15.09 -5.08 9.69
N VAL A 109 13.95 -4.43 9.47
CA VAL A 109 12.82 -4.44 10.40
C VAL A 109 12.20 -5.83 10.50
N ARG A 110 11.89 -6.27 11.72
CA ARG A 110 11.24 -7.55 12.01
C ARG A 110 9.90 -7.39 12.70
N ASP A 111 9.75 -6.36 13.53
CA ASP A 111 8.51 -5.98 14.17
C ASP A 111 8.40 -4.46 14.24
N HIS A 112 7.21 -3.94 13.91
CA HIS A 112 6.95 -2.50 13.99
C HIS A 112 5.53 -2.18 14.44
N VAL A 113 5.37 -1.00 15.00
CA VAL A 113 4.09 -0.41 15.40
C VAL A 113 4.00 0.99 14.82
N VAL A 114 2.83 1.33 14.28
CA VAL A 114 2.47 2.71 13.95
C VAL A 114 1.58 3.23 15.05
N GLU A 115 1.94 4.37 15.62
CA GLU A 115 1.20 5.02 16.69
C GLU A 115 0.77 6.42 16.24
N GLY A 116 -0.39 6.86 16.74
CA GLY A 116 -0.89 8.21 16.60
C GLY A 116 -0.85 8.94 17.95
N PHE A 117 -0.60 10.24 17.92
CA PHE A 117 -0.66 11.07 19.11
C PHE A 117 -2.08 11.61 19.32
N VAL A 118 -2.75 11.13 20.36
CA VAL A 118 -4.16 11.44 20.69
C VAL A 118 -4.26 11.76 22.17
N ASN A 119 -4.88 12.88 22.52
CA ASN A 119 -5.09 13.29 23.91
C ASN A 119 -3.82 13.20 24.78
N ASP A 120 -2.73 13.79 24.29
CA ASP A 120 -1.41 13.83 24.93
C ASP A 120 -0.73 12.46 25.17
N ALA A 121 -1.21 11.41 24.50
CA ALA A 121 -0.64 10.07 24.58
C ALA A 121 -0.41 9.45 23.20
N TRP A 122 0.60 8.59 23.10
CA TRP A 122 0.81 7.74 21.93
C TRP A 122 -0.06 6.49 22.04
N VAL A 123 -0.94 6.29 21.06
CA VAL A 123 -1.82 5.13 20.99
C VAL A 123 -1.49 4.30 19.74
N PRO A 124 -1.43 2.97 19.84
CA PRO A 124 -1.18 2.11 18.69
C PRO A 124 -2.36 2.14 17.73
N LEU A 125 -2.06 2.37 16.44
CA LEU A 125 -3.03 2.37 15.34
C LEU A 125 -2.94 1.07 14.52
N ALA A 126 -1.72 0.58 14.30
CA ALA A 126 -1.47 -0.62 13.52
C ALA A 126 -0.12 -1.24 13.91
N GLN A 127 0.02 -2.54 13.67
CA GLN A 127 1.27 -3.27 13.89
C GLN A 127 1.54 -4.22 12.74
N GLY A 128 2.81 -4.56 12.53
CA GLY A 128 3.23 -5.47 11.49
C GLY A 128 4.59 -6.08 11.77
N LYS A 129 4.96 -7.02 10.92
CA LYS A 129 6.27 -7.67 10.94
C LYS A 129 7.28 -6.89 10.08
N VAL A 130 7.78 -7.48 9.04
CA VAL A 130 8.72 -6.88 8.09
C VAL A 130 8.06 -5.71 7.36
N ILE A 131 8.76 -4.58 7.19
CA ILE A 131 8.31 -3.49 6.32
C ILE A 131 8.71 -3.79 4.87
N GLY A 132 10.00 -4.01 4.64
CA GLY A 132 10.60 -4.31 3.34
C GLY A 132 10.34 -3.24 2.28
N HIS A 133 10.12 -3.68 1.04
CA HIS A 133 9.89 -2.74 -0.08
C HIS A 133 8.68 -1.83 0.17
N LYS A 134 7.58 -2.38 0.70
CA LYS A 134 6.37 -1.60 1.00
C LYS A 134 5.46 -2.33 1.99
N TRP A 135 4.97 -1.58 2.97
CA TRP A 135 3.91 -2.02 3.87
C TRP A 135 2.83 -0.95 3.98
N ILE A 136 1.59 -1.33 3.71
CA ILE A 136 0.43 -0.44 3.80
C ILE A 136 -0.42 -0.88 4.99
N HIS A 137 -0.59 0.00 5.98
CA HIS A 137 -1.56 -0.17 7.04
C HIS A 137 -2.81 0.66 6.76
N THR A 138 -3.96 0.06 7.00
CA THR A 138 -5.25 0.75 7.06
C THR A 138 -5.86 0.53 8.45
N PHE A 139 -6.48 1.55 9.01
CA PHE A 139 -7.09 1.54 10.34
C PHE A 139 -8.34 2.44 10.35
N LYS A 140 -9.09 2.41 11.46
CA LYS A 140 -10.24 3.32 11.62
C LYS A 140 -9.76 4.77 11.60
N PRO A 141 -10.45 5.69 10.89
CA PRO A 141 -10.07 7.09 10.81
C PRO A 141 -9.85 7.70 12.20
N GLN A 142 -8.75 8.42 12.35
CA GLN A 142 -8.36 9.14 13.56
C GLN A 142 -7.93 10.56 13.20
N THR A 143 -8.39 11.56 13.96
CA THR A 143 -7.86 12.92 13.83
C THR A 143 -6.53 12.99 14.56
N LEU A 144 -5.46 13.23 13.83
CA LEU A 144 -4.09 13.22 14.31
C LEU A 144 -3.36 14.49 13.93
N GLN A 145 -2.38 14.88 14.74
CA GLN A 145 -1.39 15.89 14.42
C GLN A 145 -0.01 15.27 14.20
N ARG A 146 0.26 14.14 14.85
CA ARG A 146 1.53 13.43 14.77
C ARG A 146 1.29 11.92 14.67
N LEU A 147 2.14 11.27 13.89
CA LEU A 147 2.29 9.82 13.87
C LEU A 147 3.74 9.46 14.20
N ARG A 148 3.97 8.26 14.70
CA ARG A 148 5.31 7.69 14.74
C ARG A 148 5.32 6.23 14.30
N LEU A 149 6.36 5.86 13.59
CA LEU A 149 6.77 4.49 13.40
C LEU A 149 7.72 4.14 14.53
N LYS A 150 7.45 3.05 15.23
CA LYS A 150 8.32 2.47 16.25
C LYS A 150 8.73 1.08 15.81
N VAL A 151 10.01 0.86 15.59
CA VAL A 151 10.58 -0.45 15.28
C VAL A 151 10.85 -1.16 16.61
N ALA A 152 10.13 -2.26 16.83
CA ALA A 152 10.25 -3.04 18.06
C ALA A 152 11.35 -4.09 17.98
N SER A 153 11.70 -4.54 16.76
CA SER A 153 12.76 -5.51 16.51
C SER A 153 13.35 -5.33 15.10
N SER A 154 14.68 -5.41 15.00
CA SER A 154 15.41 -5.33 13.73
C SER A 154 16.72 -6.12 13.79
N LEU A 155 17.24 -6.52 12.62
CA LEU A 155 18.53 -7.25 12.51
C LEU A 155 19.74 -6.31 12.46
N ALA A 156 19.54 -5.05 12.12
CA ALA A 156 20.52 -3.98 12.07
C ALA A 156 19.79 -2.63 12.22
N PRO A 157 20.48 -1.49 12.45
CA PRO A 157 19.84 -0.20 12.56
C PRO A 157 18.86 0.04 11.41
N PRO A 158 17.57 0.31 11.69
CA PRO A 158 16.54 0.49 10.65
C PRO A 158 16.87 1.65 9.73
N ARG A 159 16.57 1.48 8.44
CA ARG A 159 16.69 2.53 7.42
C ARG A 159 15.37 2.67 6.69
N ILE A 160 14.63 3.69 7.04
CA ILE A 160 13.29 3.96 6.51
C ILE A 160 13.43 4.88 5.30
N ARG A 161 13.12 4.35 4.12
CA ARG A 161 13.09 5.10 2.86
C ARG A 161 11.99 6.14 2.86
N SER A 162 10.78 5.76 3.33
CA SER A 162 9.66 6.69 3.43
C SER A 162 8.64 6.23 4.46
N PHE A 163 8.01 7.22 5.10
CA PHE A 163 6.83 7.08 5.94
C PHE A 163 5.84 8.16 5.54
N SER A 164 4.70 7.74 5.00
CA SER A 164 3.67 8.63 4.44
C SER A 164 2.31 8.31 5.02
N CYS A 165 1.45 9.32 5.20
CA CYS A 165 0.08 9.14 5.68
C CYS A 165 -0.96 9.71 4.72
N TYR A 166 -2.16 9.10 4.74
CA TYR A 166 -3.25 9.37 3.81
C TYR A 166 -4.60 9.35 4.51
N ARG A 167 -5.58 9.97 3.84
CA ARG A 167 -7.00 9.81 4.09
C ARG A 167 -7.65 9.23 2.84
N ASN A 168 -8.21 8.05 2.95
CA ASN A 168 -8.72 7.27 1.81
C ASN A 168 -10.26 7.18 1.75
N GLY A 169 -10.97 7.79 2.67
CA GLY A 169 -12.43 7.85 2.69
C GLY A 169 -13.09 6.78 3.53
#